data_1c49c4eab1cb778f003c6c58bfa0c9c0
#
_entry.id   1c49c4eab1cb778f003c6c58bfa0c9c0
#
_cell.length_a   1.000
_cell.length_b   1.000
_cell.length_c   1.000
_cell.angle_alpha   90.00
_cell.angle_beta   90.00
_cell.angle_gamma   90.00
#
_symmetry.space_group_name_H-M   'P 1'
#
loop_
_entity.id
_entity.type
_entity.pdbx_description
1 polymer ?
#
loop_
_entity_poly.entity_id
_entity_poly.type
_entity_poly.pdbx_seq_one_letter_code
_entity_poly.pdbx_strand_id
1 'polypeptide(L)'
;MMESDGAGGWYDGTAVHFLFFNTTLEGRWSGWGVELEDVNNDGLTDLFMGFGGLADVPESVTNPWGQPDGLWLQNSDGRFEQKANGWGVAGDGSTRAVVLTDLNGDGWLDLLTREIGGEVQAWLAQCGDAHWVDVRLRQGGANARAVGAVVIATADGQTQRKWMTTGSSGLQSSK
;
A
#
# COMPACT_ATOMS: atom_id res chain seq x y z
N MET A 1 -8.09 -8.25 6.82
CA MET A 1 -7.87 -6.96 7.53
C MET A 1 -8.34 -7.12 8.97
N MET A 2 -7.50 -6.82 9.94
CA MET A 2 -7.90 -6.85 11.36
C MET A 2 -8.25 -5.43 11.79
N GLU A 3 -9.38 -5.28 12.44
CA GLU A 3 -9.86 -3.99 12.94
C GLU A 3 -10.05 -4.03 14.44
N SER A 4 -9.80 -2.90 15.10
CA SER A 4 -10.06 -2.73 16.52
C SER A 4 -11.56 -2.50 16.76
N ASP A 5 -12.12 -3.20 17.75
CA ASP A 5 -13.48 -2.97 18.23
C ASP A 5 -13.58 -1.74 19.16
N GLY A 6 -12.46 -1.02 19.39
CA GLY A 6 -12.37 0.12 20.31
C GLY A 6 -12.39 -0.25 21.80
N ALA A 7 -12.57 -1.50 22.15
CA ALA A 7 -12.63 -2.05 23.51
C ALA A 7 -11.42 -2.94 23.87
N GLY A 8 -10.42 -2.98 23.00
CA GLY A 8 -9.21 -3.79 23.16
C GLY A 8 -9.25 -5.14 22.42
N GLY A 9 -10.31 -5.44 21.71
CA GLY A 9 -10.44 -6.59 20.82
C GLY A 9 -10.15 -6.24 19.36
N TRP A 10 -9.97 -7.28 18.55
CA TRP A 10 -9.78 -7.19 17.10
C TRP A 10 -10.68 -8.19 16.39
N TYR A 11 -11.23 -7.79 15.26
CA TYR A 11 -12.04 -8.67 14.42
C TYR A 11 -11.58 -8.60 12.96
N ASP A 12 -11.93 -9.62 12.18
CA ASP A 12 -11.63 -9.65 10.75
C ASP A 12 -12.69 -8.88 9.94
N GLY A 13 -12.32 -7.66 9.53
CA GLY A 13 -13.14 -6.78 8.70
C GLY A 13 -13.02 -7.01 7.20
N THR A 14 -12.24 -7.99 6.75
CA THR A 14 -11.93 -8.19 5.31
C THR A 14 -13.19 -8.26 4.44
N ALA A 15 -14.19 -9.01 4.86
CA ALA A 15 -15.44 -9.15 4.11
C ALA A 15 -16.32 -7.88 4.17
N VAL A 16 -16.32 -7.17 5.30
CA VAL A 16 -17.11 -5.93 5.47
C VAL A 16 -16.59 -4.82 4.57
N HIS A 17 -15.27 -4.73 4.41
CA HIS A 17 -14.60 -3.72 3.60
C HIS A 17 -14.35 -4.14 2.15
N PHE A 18 -14.86 -5.31 1.74
CA PHE A 18 -14.71 -5.81 0.37
C PHE A 18 -13.26 -5.97 -0.11
N LEU A 19 -12.34 -6.25 0.81
CA LEU A 19 -10.96 -6.61 0.48
C LEU A 19 -10.90 -8.06 -0.03
N PHE A 20 -11.42 -8.28 -1.22
CA PHE A 20 -11.36 -9.59 -1.86
C PHE A 20 -10.18 -9.67 -2.81
N PHE A 21 -9.40 -10.71 -2.64
CA PHE A 21 -8.36 -11.11 -3.59
C PHE A 21 -9.01 -12.04 -4.62
N ASN A 22 -8.71 -11.86 -5.89
CA ASN A 22 -9.21 -12.75 -6.93
C ASN A 22 -8.52 -14.12 -6.78
N THR A 23 -9.21 -15.07 -6.14
CA THR A 23 -8.68 -16.38 -5.77
C THR A 23 -8.77 -17.41 -6.90
N THR A 24 -8.67 -17.03 -8.16
CA THR A 24 -8.69 -17.97 -9.30
C THR A 24 -7.53 -18.99 -9.27
N LEU A 25 -6.51 -18.73 -8.44
CA LEU A 25 -5.39 -19.63 -8.19
C LEU A 25 -5.55 -20.37 -6.83
N GLU A 26 -6.63 -21.14 -6.66
CA GLU A 26 -6.82 -22.11 -5.55
C GLU A 26 -6.45 -21.58 -4.14
N GLY A 27 -6.67 -20.30 -3.85
CA GLY A 27 -6.53 -19.74 -2.50
C GLY A 27 -5.11 -19.65 -1.92
N ARG A 28 -4.07 -19.76 -2.75
CA ARG A 28 -2.66 -19.74 -2.30
C ARG A 28 -1.94 -18.45 -2.64
N TRP A 29 -2.54 -17.32 -2.34
CA TRP A 29 -1.89 -16.03 -2.48
C TRP A 29 -0.99 -15.75 -1.27
N SER A 30 0.25 -15.35 -1.55
CA SER A 30 1.20 -14.97 -0.50
C SER A 30 1.49 -13.49 -0.62
N GLY A 31 0.96 -12.70 0.32
CA GLY A 31 1.25 -11.27 0.43
C GLY A 31 2.58 -11.02 1.14
N TRP A 32 3.32 -10.00 0.69
CA TRP A 32 4.64 -9.63 1.19
C TRP A 32 4.72 -8.16 1.55
N GLY A 33 4.99 -7.32 0.57
CA GLY A 33 5.02 -5.87 0.75
C GLY A 33 3.61 -5.32 0.84
N VAL A 34 3.36 -4.40 1.78
CA VAL A 34 2.08 -3.72 1.94
C VAL A 34 2.31 -2.25 2.25
N GLU A 35 1.55 -1.39 1.57
CA GLU A 35 1.50 0.04 1.84
C GLU A 35 0.04 0.49 2.01
N LEU A 36 -0.16 1.40 2.94
CA LEU A 36 -1.43 2.04 3.24
C LEU A 36 -1.24 3.55 3.12
N GLU A 37 -1.63 4.10 1.99
CA GLU A 37 -1.46 5.51 1.63
C GLU A 37 -2.65 6.01 0.80
N ASP A 38 -2.82 7.31 0.73
CA ASP A 38 -3.79 7.97 -0.13
C ASP A 38 -3.15 8.15 -1.52
N VAL A 39 -3.39 7.22 -2.45
CA VAL A 39 -2.71 7.20 -3.75
C VAL A 39 -3.38 8.07 -4.80
N ASN A 40 -4.63 8.47 -4.58
CA ASN A 40 -5.40 9.30 -5.49
C ASN A 40 -5.68 10.71 -4.95
N ASN A 41 -5.11 11.05 -3.78
CA ASN A 41 -5.26 12.33 -3.08
C ASN A 41 -6.74 12.70 -2.81
N ASP A 42 -7.60 11.70 -2.53
CA ASP A 42 -9.01 11.91 -2.17
C ASP A 42 -9.25 12.04 -0.65
N GLY A 43 -8.20 11.90 0.15
CA GLY A 43 -8.26 11.99 1.61
C GLY A 43 -8.53 10.66 2.31
N LEU A 44 -8.75 9.57 1.58
CA LEU A 44 -8.98 8.24 2.13
C LEU A 44 -7.69 7.40 2.04
N THR A 45 -7.60 6.38 2.86
CA THR A 45 -6.41 5.52 2.86
C THR A 45 -6.66 4.30 1.97
N ASP A 46 -5.88 4.19 0.93
CA ASP A 46 -5.88 3.08 -0.01
C ASP A 46 -4.91 1.98 0.42
N LEU A 47 -4.99 0.83 -0.23
CA LEU A 47 -4.14 -0.32 0.04
C LEU A 47 -3.45 -0.78 -1.23
N PHE A 48 -2.13 -0.86 -1.22
CA PHE A 48 -1.37 -1.64 -2.20
C PHE A 48 -0.70 -2.84 -1.51
N MET A 49 -0.76 -4.00 -2.16
CA MET A 49 -0.11 -5.23 -1.68
C MET A 49 0.57 -5.97 -2.82
N GLY A 50 1.86 -6.25 -2.62
CA GLY A 50 2.64 -7.09 -3.49
C GLY A 50 2.48 -8.57 -3.16
N PHE A 51 2.30 -9.39 -4.18
CA PHE A 51 2.13 -10.82 -4.04
C PHE A 51 3.24 -11.62 -4.75
N GLY A 52 3.42 -12.85 -4.33
CA GLY A 52 4.37 -13.75 -4.98
C GLY A 52 4.40 -15.11 -4.31
N GLY A 53 4.46 -16.17 -5.12
CA GLY A 53 4.45 -17.55 -4.64
C GLY A 53 5.60 -17.90 -3.70
N LEU A 54 5.40 -18.96 -2.92
CA LEU A 54 6.42 -19.67 -2.16
C LEU A 54 6.85 -20.92 -2.93
N ALA A 55 8.00 -21.50 -2.55
CA ALA A 55 8.72 -22.56 -3.27
C ALA A 55 7.94 -23.85 -3.62
N ASP A 56 6.79 -24.10 -3.04
CA ASP A 56 6.06 -25.34 -3.16
C ASP A 56 4.79 -25.22 -4.01
N VAL A 57 4.87 -24.56 -5.16
CA VAL A 57 3.76 -24.48 -6.11
C VAL A 57 3.84 -25.64 -7.09
N PRO A 58 2.72 -26.34 -7.43
CA PRO A 58 2.71 -27.43 -8.39
C PRO A 58 3.30 -27.03 -9.75
N GLU A 59 4.09 -27.91 -10.36
CA GLU A 59 4.72 -27.72 -11.68
C GLU A 59 3.73 -27.40 -12.83
N SER A 60 2.43 -27.59 -12.61
CA SER A 60 1.38 -27.30 -13.58
C SER A 60 1.06 -25.81 -13.74
N VAL A 61 1.62 -24.92 -12.88
CA VAL A 61 1.41 -23.47 -12.96
C VAL A 61 2.50 -22.85 -13.83
N THR A 62 2.12 -22.16 -14.89
CA THR A 62 3.02 -21.57 -15.90
C THR A 62 3.97 -20.51 -15.33
N ASN A 63 3.60 -19.83 -14.26
CA ASN A 63 4.45 -18.94 -13.49
C ASN A 63 4.23 -19.23 -12.01
N PRO A 64 4.87 -20.26 -11.43
CA PRO A 64 4.58 -20.72 -10.07
C PRO A 64 4.92 -19.69 -9.00
N TRP A 65 5.71 -18.70 -9.33
CA TRP A 65 6.15 -17.65 -8.42
C TRP A 65 5.39 -16.34 -8.60
N GLY A 66 4.85 -16.09 -9.80
CA GLY A 66 4.15 -14.88 -10.15
C GLY A 66 2.73 -14.88 -9.62
N GLN A 67 2.36 -13.78 -8.95
CA GLN A 67 1.01 -13.51 -8.51
C GLN A 67 0.73 -12.04 -8.76
N PRO A 68 -0.43 -11.69 -9.35
CA PRO A 68 -0.74 -10.30 -9.61
C PRO A 68 -0.79 -9.47 -8.33
N ASP A 69 -0.13 -8.32 -8.35
CA ASP A 69 -0.22 -7.35 -7.27
C ASP A 69 -1.61 -6.72 -7.18
N GLY A 70 -1.97 -6.24 -6.01
CA GLY A 70 -3.28 -5.67 -5.74
C GLY A 70 -3.22 -4.19 -5.33
N LEU A 71 -4.08 -3.40 -5.94
CA LEU A 71 -4.38 -2.03 -5.52
C LEU A 71 -5.87 -1.93 -5.24
N TRP A 72 -6.23 -1.46 -4.07
CA TRP A 72 -7.60 -1.21 -3.66
C TRP A 72 -7.76 0.23 -3.22
N LEU A 73 -8.65 0.95 -3.88
CA LEU A 73 -9.04 2.29 -3.47
C LEU A 73 -10.19 2.24 -2.49
N GLN A 74 -10.05 2.96 -1.39
CA GLN A 74 -11.12 3.13 -0.43
C GLN A 74 -12.13 4.16 -0.94
N ASN A 75 -13.40 3.90 -0.72
CA ASN A 75 -14.46 4.86 -1.00
C ASN A 75 -15.04 5.44 0.31
N SER A 76 -15.91 6.44 0.20
CA SER A 76 -16.46 7.18 1.35
C SER A 76 -17.32 6.35 2.29
N ASP A 77 -17.77 5.17 1.91
CA ASP A 77 -18.49 4.23 2.79
C ASP A 77 -17.56 3.21 3.48
N GLY A 78 -16.25 3.40 3.34
CA GLY A 78 -15.21 2.58 3.96
C GLY A 78 -14.95 1.24 3.27
N ARG A 79 -15.49 1.05 2.07
CA ARG A 79 -15.25 -0.14 1.26
C ARG A 79 -14.10 0.07 0.30
N PHE A 80 -13.51 -1.03 -0.14
CA PHE A 80 -12.39 -1.03 -1.07
C PHE A 80 -12.80 -1.58 -2.43
N GLU A 81 -12.35 -0.93 -3.49
CA GLU A 81 -12.53 -1.35 -4.87
C GLU A 81 -11.18 -1.67 -5.51
N GLN A 82 -11.03 -2.87 -6.09
CA GLN A 82 -9.80 -3.30 -6.72
C GLN A 82 -9.58 -2.57 -8.06
N LYS A 83 -8.43 -1.94 -8.23
CA LYS A 83 -8.07 -1.10 -9.38
C LYS A 83 -6.75 -1.49 -10.08
N ALA A 84 -5.98 -2.45 -9.57
CA ALA A 84 -4.63 -2.73 -10.04
C ALA A 84 -4.55 -2.97 -11.56
N ASN A 85 -5.48 -3.76 -12.12
CA ASN A 85 -5.54 -4.01 -13.57
C ASN A 85 -5.86 -2.75 -14.37
N GLY A 86 -6.84 -1.96 -13.93
CA GLY A 86 -7.26 -0.75 -14.61
C GLY A 86 -6.20 0.36 -14.61
N TRP A 87 -5.34 0.36 -13.59
CA TRP A 87 -4.24 1.30 -13.45
C TRP A 87 -2.90 0.78 -14.00
N GLY A 88 -2.88 -0.48 -14.47
CA GLY A 88 -1.68 -1.08 -15.07
C GLY A 88 -0.59 -1.46 -14.08
N VAL A 89 -0.91 -1.56 -12.79
CA VAL A 89 0.06 -1.83 -11.71
C VAL A 89 -0.08 -3.25 -11.14
N ALA A 90 -0.83 -4.10 -11.82
CA ALA A 90 -1.12 -5.45 -11.31
C ALA A 90 0.07 -6.41 -11.40
N GLY A 91 1.18 -6.09 -11.99
CA GLY A 91 2.34 -6.98 -12.11
C GLY A 91 2.01 -8.49 -12.09
N ASP A 92 2.79 -9.32 -12.66
CA ASP A 92 2.64 -10.79 -12.62
C ASP A 92 3.90 -11.49 -12.09
N GLY A 93 4.76 -10.72 -11.44
CA GLY A 93 6.02 -11.17 -10.87
C GLY A 93 5.87 -11.78 -9.48
N SER A 94 6.99 -11.92 -8.81
CA SER A 94 7.06 -12.41 -7.44
C SER A 94 7.50 -11.26 -6.51
N THR A 95 6.57 -10.34 -6.29
CA THR A 95 6.81 -9.10 -5.53
C THR A 95 7.07 -9.39 -4.06
N ARG A 96 8.10 -8.75 -3.50
CA ARG A 96 8.52 -8.88 -2.11
C ARG A 96 8.51 -7.58 -1.35
N ALA A 97 8.85 -6.49 -2.01
CA ALA A 97 8.84 -5.17 -1.41
C ALA A 97 8.03 -4.21 -2.27
N VAL A 98 7.34 -3.31 -1.60
CA VAL A 98 6.53 -2.25 -2.20
C VAL A 98 6.88 -0.95 -1.49
N VAL A 99 6.97 0.14 -2.24
CA VAL A 99 7.13 1.49 -1.69
C VAL A 99 6.23 2.43 -2.49
N LEU A 100 5.41 3.18 -1.79
CA LEU A 100 4.68 4.32 -2.33
C LEU A 100 5.38 5.60 -1.87
N THR A 101 5.85 6.42 -2.82
CA THR A 101 6.54 7.67 -2.53
C THR A 101 6.51 8.59 -3.74
N ASP A 102 6.49 9.88 -3.51
CA ASP A 102 6.61 10.88 -4.56
C ASP A 102 8.08 10.98 -5.01
N LEU A 103 8.41 10.41 -6.17
CA LEU A 103 9.77 10.36 -6.71
C LEU A 103 10.15 11.62 -7.48
N ASN A 104 9.20 12.26 -8.11
CA ASN A 104 9.43 13.38 -9.01
C ASN A 104 9.08 14.75 -8.38
N GLY A 105 8.47 14.77 -7.19
CA GLY A 105 8.09 15.97 -6.46
C GLY A 105 6.80 16.63 -6.96
N ASP A 106 5.93 15.86 -7.62
CA ASP A 106 4.67 16.37 -8.17
C ASP A 106 3.49 16.24 -7.19
N GLY A 107 3.71 15.60 -6.03
CA GLY A 107 2.72 15.42 -4.96
C GLY A 107 1.81 14.22 -5.12
N TRP A 108 2.04 13.40 -6.14
CA TRP A 108 1.37 12.13 -6.34
C TRP A 108 2.31 10.98 -5.95
N LEU A 109 1.75 9.94 -5.36
CA LEU A 109 2.57 8.81 -4.92
C LEU A 109 2.85 7.87 -6.09
N ASP A 110 4.12 7.74 -6.42
CA ASP A 110 4.65 6.76 -7.35
C ASP A 110 4.81 5.41 -6.67
N LEU A 111 4.74 4.35 -7.46
CA LEU A 111 4.88 2.98 -6.98
C LEU A 111 6.22 2.39 -7.40
N LEU A 112 6.94 1.86 -6.43
CA LEU A 112 8.11 1.01 -6.66
C LEU A 112 7.83 -0.39 -6.15
N THR A 113 8.12 -1.41 -6.96
CA THR A 113 8.11 -2.81 -6.51
C THR A 113 9.45 -3.48 -6.75
N ARG A 114 9.76 -4.47 -5.92
CA ARG A 114 10.93 -5.32 -6.05
C ARG A 114 10.52 -6.78 -6.06
N GLU A 115 10.84 -7.45 -7.15
CA GLU A 115 10.56 -8.87 -7.34
C GLU A 115 11.77 -9.75 -6.99
N ILE A 116 11.52 -11.00 -6.60
CA ILE A 116 12.59 -12.02 -6.52
C ILE A 116 12.94 -12.46 -7.93
N GLY A 117 14.24 -12.38 -8.24
CA GLY A 117 14.76 -12.78 -9.55
C GLY A 117 14.41 -11.83 -10.69
N GLY A 118 13.61 -10.79 -10.42
CA GLY A 118 13.23 -9.75 -11.36
C GLY A 118 13.94 -8.42 -11.14
N GLU A 119 13.56 -7.42 -11.89
CA GLU A 119 14.05 -6.06 -11.77
C GLU A 119 13.24 -5.24 -10.75
N VAL A 120 13.73 -4.07 -10.39
CA VAL A 120 12.92 -3.05 -9.72
C VAL A 120 12.01 -2.44 -10.77
N GLN A 121 10.72 -2.41 -10.52
CA GLN A 121 9.75 -1.76 -11.38
C GLN A 121 9.32 -0.44 -10.74
N ALA A 122 9.10 0.57 -11.56
CA ALA A 122 8.64 1.88 -11.14
C ALA A 122 7.48 2.33 -12.04
N TRP A 123 6.38 2.73 -11.42
CA TRP A 123 5.25 3.35 -12.08
C TRP A 123 5.10 4.78 -11.57
N LEU A 124 5.22 5.74 -12.46
CA LEU A 124 4.98 7.14 -12.13
C LEU A 124 3.48 7.42 -12.19
N ALA A 125 2.96 7.99 -11.12
CA ALA A 125 1.57 8.41 -11.06
C ALA A 125 1.28 9.48 -12.10
N GLN A 126 0.08 9.44 -12.67
CA GLN A 126 -0.39 10.50 -13.56
C GLN A 126 -1.13 11.54 -12.74
N CYS A 127 -0.66 12.78 -12.78
CA CYS A 127 -1.26 13.88 -12.04
C CYS A 127 -2.75 14.05 -12.35
N GLY A 128 -3.54 14.39 -11.33
CA GLY A 128 -4.94 14.77 -11.41
C GLY A 128 -5.16 16.18 -10.89
N ASP A 129 -6.41 16.52 -10.59
CA ASP A 129 -6.81 17.85 -10.12
C ASP A 129 -6.81 17.95 -8.57
N ALA A 130 -6.47 16.90 -7.85
CA ALA A 130 -6.46 16.89 -6.40
C ALA A 130 -5.27 17.67 -5.82
N HIS A 131 -5.43 18.19 -4.60
CA HIS A 131 -4.43 18.98 -3.90
C HIS A 131 -3.65 18.15 -2.90
N TRP A 132 -2.41 18.53 -2.66
CA TRP A 132 -1.52 17.85 -1.73
C TRP A 132 -0.71 18.82 -0.89
N VAL A 133 -0.10 18.33 0.20
CA VAL A 133 0.82 19.08 1.04
C VAL A 133 1.94 18.19 1.54
N ASP A 134 3.19 18.64 1.40
CA ASP A 134 4.37 17.99 1.99
C ASP A 134 4.67 18.61 3.36
N VAL A 135 4.65 17.78 4.41
CA VAL A 135 4.88 18.20 5.79
C VAL A 135 6.20 17.64 6.30
N ARG A 136 7.21 18.50 6.47
CA ARG A 136 8.54 18.13 6.96
C ARG A 136 8.73 18.51 8.41
N LEU A 137 8.72 17.53 9.29
CA LEU A 137 8.94 17.76 10.71
C LEU A 137 10.42 17.93 11.05
N ARG A 138 10.71 18.85 11.96
CA ARG A 138 12.04 19.11 12.51
C ARG A 138 11.94 19.41 13.99
N GLN A 139 12.84 18.84 14.79
CA GLN A 139 12.98 19.19 16.20
C GLN A 139 14.46 19.20 16.63
N GLY A 140 14.76 19.78 17.75
CA GLY A 140 16.11 19.76 18.34
C GLY A 140 16.45 18.42 18.97
N GLY A 141 17.75 18.15 19.17
CA GLY A 141 18.24 16.94 19.83
C GLY A 141 18.41 15.73 18.89
N ALA A 142 18.54 14.56 19.49
CA ALA A 142 18.87 13.31 18.76
C ALA A 142 17.76 12.83 17.81
N ASN A 143 16.50 13.17 18.09
CA ASN A 143 15.37 12.81 17.25
C ASN A 143 15.00 13.95 16.28
N ALA A 144 15.93 14.38 15.47
CA ALA A 144 15.78 15.55 14.59
C ALA A 144 14.61 15.44 13.58
N ARG A 145 14.17 14.24 13.25
CA ARG A 145 13.06 13.98 12.33
C ARG A 145 11.71 13.79 13.02
N ALA A 146 11.66 14.01 14.34
CA ALA A 146 10.44 13.87 15.15
C ALA A 146 9.75 12.50 15.02
N VAL A 147 10.52 11.40 14.95
CA VAL A 147 9.98 10.04 14.92
C VAL A 147 9.07 9.81 16.12
N GLY A 148 7.88 9.23 15.90
CA GLY A 148 6.84 9.04 16.91
C GLY A 148 5.83 10.18 16.98
N ALA A 149 6.07 11.32 16.31
CA ALA A 149 5.07 12.38 16.20
C ALA A 149 3.89 11.95 15.30
N VAL A 150 2.76 12.61 15.51
CA VAL A 150 1.57 12.47 14.66
C VAL A 150 1.30 13.79 13.97
N VAL A 151 1.16 13.76 12.65
CA VAL A 151 0.64 14.87 11.87
C VAL A 151 -0.86 14.66 11.68
N ILE A 152 -1.64 15.68 11.95
CA ILE A 152 -3.08 15.68 11.71
C ILE A 152 -3.35 16.82 10.72
N ALA A 153 -3.86 16.46 9.55
CA ALA A 153 -4.28 17.42 8.53
C ALA A 153 -5.80 17.35 8.36
N THR A 154 -6.46 18.51 8.34
CA THR A 154 -7.90 18.60 8.10
C THR A 154 -8.17 19.54 6.93
N ALA A 155 -8.85 19.06 5.91
CA ALA A 155 -9.29 19.83 4.76
C ALA A 155 -10.69 19.36 4.34
N ASP A 156 -11.57 20.28 3.97
CA ASP A 156 -12.94 20.01 3.49
C ASP A 156 -13.77 19.05 4.37
N GLY A 157 -13.53 19.13 5.70
CA GLY A 157 -14.22 18.28 6.68
C GLY A 157 -13.64 16.86 6.83
N GLN A 158 -12.66 16.49 6.02
CA GLN A 158 -11.91 15.24 6.17
C GLN A 158 -10.67 15.46 7.01
N THR A 159 -10.29 14.44 7.81
CA THR A 159 -9.10 14.49 8.66
C THR A 159 -8.23 13.28 8.40
N GLN A 160 -7.03 13.53 7.91
CA GLN A 160 -5.97 12.52 7.81
C GLN A 160 -5.06 12.56 9.02
N ARG A 161 -4.53 11.40 9.39
CA ARG A 161 -3.59 11.25 10.48
C ARG A 161 -2.42 10.38 10.04
N LYS A 162 -1.21 10.95 10.05
CA LYS A 162 0.02 10.24 9.65
C LYS A 162 1.00 10.18 10.82
N TRP A 163 1.59 9.01 11.02
CA TRP A 163 2.62 8.78 12.02
C TRP A 163 4.00 8.93 11.41
N MET A 164 4.87 9.68 12.08
CA MET A 164 6.29 9.75 11.69
C MET A 164 7.00 8.48 12.16
N THR A 165 7.30 7.60 11.23
CA THR A 165 8.00 6.32 11.47
C THR A 165 9.36 6.32 10.80
N THR A 166 10.21 5.36 11.13
CA THR A 166 11.53 5.14 10.50
C THR A 166 11.56 3.94 9.58
N GLY A 167 10.47 3.20 9.48
CA GLY A 167 10.43 1.98 8.70
C GLY A 167 9.03 1.46 8.47
N SER A 168 8.93 0.63 7.47
CA SER A 168 7.77 -0.19 7.20
C SER A 168 8.02 -1.64 7.59
N SER A 169 7.06 -2.52 7.39
CA SER A 169 7.12 -3.90 7.83
C SER A 169 7.99 -4.81 6.96
N GLY A 170 8.67 -5.74 7.55
CA GLY A 170 9.26 -6.89 6.89
C GLY A 170 10.45 -6.59 5.99
N LEU A 171 10.32 -6.91 4.70
CA LEU A 171 11.39 -6.76 3.70
C LEU A 171 11.46 -5.36 3.08
N GLN A 172 10.64 -4.44 3.54
CA GLN A 172 10.62 -3.06 3.08
C GLN A 172 11.57 -2.18 3.91
N SER A 173 12.16 -1.19 3.26
CA SER A 173 12.93 -0.17 3.95
C SER A 173 12.07 1.06 4.26
N SER A 174 12.50 1.87 5.22
CA SER A 174 11.86 3.14 5.53
C SER A 174 11.97 4.15 4.39
N LYS A 175 10.99 4.99 4.28
CA LYS A 175 10.98 6.20 3.43
C LYS A 175 11.92 7.28 3.95
#